data_e459feb50a494d735e36ebb725ae79a4
#
_entry.id   e459feb50a494d735e36ebb725ae79a4
#
_cell.length_a   1.000
_cell.length_b   1.000
_cell.length_c   1.000
_cell.angle_alpha   90.00
_cell.angle_beta   90.00
_cell.angle_gamma   90.00
#
_symmetry.space_group_name_H-M   'P 1'
#
loop_
_entity.id
_entity.type
_entity.pdbx_description
1 polymer ?
#
loop_
_entity_poly.entity_id
_entity_poly.type
_entity_poly.pdbx_seq_one_letter_code
_entity_poly.pdbx_strand_id
1 'polypeptide(L)'
;MFSYYSPSNYRLYHENMRVMALDVGDKAIGIAVSDALLLTAQPRPTLRRKDLRSDIQALQQIAAENEVHQIVVGQPLHMSGKPSSQSEKVARFAEELHKALDIPIVFWDERLTSVAAEEHLAEMGLNWRKRRQHVDKIAAMIILQNYLDSRPGRTA
;
A
#
# COMPACT_ATOMS: atom_id res chain seq x y z
N MET A 1 11.83 11.76 6.05
CA MET A 1 11.01 10.56 6.27
C MET A 1 9.72 11.00 6.92
N PHE A 2 8.64 10.84 6.23
CA PHE A 2 7.32 11.21 6.74
C PHE A 2 6.75 10.03 7.52
N SER A 3 6.66 10.17 8.85
CA SER A 3 5.85 9.27 9.66
C SER A 3 4.70 10.11 10.21
N TYR A 4 3.55 9.98 9.62
CA TYR A 4 2.33 10.61 10.13
C TYR A 4 1.63 9.69 11.14
N TYR A 5 2.40 9.16 12.05
CA TYR A 5 1.91 8.17 12.99
C TYR A 5 1.57 8.82 14.33
N SER A 6 0.34 8.69 14.76
CA SER A 6 -0.07 8.94 16.13
C SER A 6 -0.43 7.59 16.78
N PRO A 7 0.44 7.04 17.61
CA PRO A 7 0.31 5.65 18.06
C PRO A 7 -0.75 5.38 19.11
N SER A 8 -1.23 6.39 19.81
CA SER A 8 -1.75 6.14 21.13
C SER A 8 -3.24 5.79 21.25
N ASN A 9 -4.05 6.11 20.24
CA ASN A 9 -5.50 5.99 20.44
C ASN A 9 -6.25 5.18 19.39
N TYR A 10 -5.62 4.76 18.31
CA TYR A 10 -6.33 4.08 17.22
C TYR A 10 -6.78 2.66 17.56
N ARG A 11 -6.04 1.98 18.43
CA ARG A 11 -6.30 0.56 18.73
C ARG A 11 -7.55 0.29 19.55
N LEU A 12 -8.04 1.29 20.26
CA LEU A 12 -9.12 1.09 21.25
C LEU A 12 -10.53 1.28 20.68
N TYR A 13 -10.66 1.83 19.47
CA TYR A 13 -11.97 2.26 18.97
C TYR A 13 -12.42 1.62 17.66
N HIS A 14 -11.60 0.79 17.02
CA HIS A 14 -11.93 0.23 15.71
C HIS A 14 -11.70 -1.27 15.68
N GLU A 15 -12.77 -2.04 15.71
CA GLU A 15 -12.73 -3.50 15.57
C GLU A 15 -12.36 -3.95 14.13
N ASN A 16 -12.44 -3.05 13.15
CA ASN A 16 -12.15 -3.34 11.74
C ASN A 16 -11.11 -2.36 11.20
N MET A 17 -9.83 -2.60 11.48
CA MET A 17 -8.73 -1.75 11.01
C MET A 17 -8.10 -2.35 9.76
N ARG A 18 -8.60 -1.97 8.58
CA ARG A 18 -7.97 -2.40 7.33
C ARG A 18 -6.84 -1.46 6.93
N VAL A 19 -5.84 -2.02 6.31
CA VAL A 19 -4.71 -1.28 5.73
C VAL A 19 -4.82 -1.34 4.21
N MET A 20 -4.60 -0.22 3.56
CA MET A 20 -4.53 -0.13 2.11
C MET A 20 -3.10 0.14 1.68
N ALA A 21 -2.59 -0.64 0.73
CA ALA A 21 -1.29 -0.38 0.13
C ALA A 21 -1.45 0.18 -1.28
N LEU A 22 -0.57 1.10 -1.62
CA LEU A 22 -0.54 1.76 -2.92
C LEU A 22 0.83 1.58 -3.58
N ASP A 23 0.82 1.19 -4.84
CA ASP A 23 1.96 1.25 -5.73
C ASP A 23 1.69 2.36 -6.74
N VAL A 24 2.32 3.51 -6.53
CA VAL A 24 2.00 4.73 -7.27
C VAL A 24 2.89 4.84 -8.51
N GLY A 25 2.32 4.52 -9.68
CA GLY A 25 2.98 4.70 -10.98
C GLY A 25 2.56 6.00 -11.67
N ASP A 26 3.19 6.31 -12.78
CA ASP A 26 2.87 7.51 -13.57
C ASP A 26 1.51 7.42 -14.27
N LYS A 27 1.10 6.22 -14.67
CA LYS A 27 -0.14 5.99 -15.44
C LYS A 27 -1.23 5.29 -14.64
N ALA A 28 -0.84 4.54 -13.61
CA ALA A 28 -1.77 3.73 -12.84
C ALA A 28 -1.29 3.61 -11.39
N ILE A 29 -2.25 3.40 -10.50
CA ILE A 29 -1.98 3.12 -9.08
C ILE A 29 -2.50 1.72 -8.79
N GLY A 30 -1.59 0.82 -8.40
CA GLY A 30 -1.93 -0.49 -7.89
C GLY A 30 -2.46 -0.39 -6.47
N ILE A 31 -3.50 -1.16 -6.15
CA ILE A 31 -4.20 -1.06 -4.87
C ILE A 31 -4.41 -2.46 -4.30
N ALA A 32 -4.08 -2.62 -3.04
CA ALA A 32 -4.41 -3.81 -2.26
C ALA A 32 -4.98 -3.37 -0.91
N VAL A 33 -5.88 -4.17 -0.36
CA VAL A 33 -6.49 -3.90 0.94
C VAL A 33 -6.40 -5.16 1.80
N SER A 34 -6.08 -5.00 3.07
CA SER A 34 -6.03 -6.14 3.99
C SER A 34 -7.43 -6.63 4.37
N ASP A 35 -7.49 -7.85 4.87
CA ASP A 35 -8.65 -8.31 5.64
C ASP A 35 -8.72 -7.58 6.99
N ALA A 36 -9.83 -7.73 7.69
CA ALA A 36 -10.04 -7.09 8.99
C ALA A 36 -9.08 -7.58 10.07
N LEU A 37 -8.57 -8.82 9.94
CA LEU A 37 -7.62 -9.41 10.88
C LEU A 37 -6.16 -9.05 10.58
N LEU A 38 -5.91 -8.30 9.51
CA LEU A 38 -4.58 -7.87 9.09
C LEU A 38 -3.63 -9.05 8.78
N LEU A 39 -4.17 -10.10 8.20
CA LEU A 39 -3.42 -11.31 7.88
C LEU A 39 -3.02 -11.40 6.41
N THR A 40 -3.92 -10.99 5.51
CA THR A 40 -3.74 -11.18 4.07
C THR A 40 -3.96 -9.90 3.29
N ALA A 41 -3.19 -9.76 2.20
CA ALA A 41 -3.37 -8.70 1.22
C ALA A 41 -4.33 -9.19 0.11
N GLN A 42 -5.33 -8.38 -0.21
CA GLN A 42 -6.32 -8.68 -1.25
C GLN A 42 -6.26 -7.60 -2.34
N PRO A 43 -6.25 -7.98 -3.62
CA PRO A 43 -6.18 -7.00 -4.69
C PRO A 43 -7.47 -6.21 -4.82
N ARG A 44 -7.33 -4.98 -5.30
CA ARG A 44 -8.45 -4.15 -5.74
C ARG A 44 -8.19 -3.72 -7.19
N PRO A 45 -9.22 -3.30 -7.92
CA PRO A 45 -9.02 -2.82 -9.28
C PRO A 45 -7.98 -1.72 -9.34
N THR A 46 -7.08 -1.81 -10.31
CA THR A 46 -6.03 -0.81 -10.54
C THR A 46 -6.69 0.51 -10.95
N LEU A 47 -6.28 1.59 -10.31
CA LEU A 47 -6.77 2.93 -10.65
C LEU A 47 -5.94 3.49 -11.81
N ARG A 48 -6.60 3.73 -12.94
CA ARG A 48 -5.97 4.44 -14.06
C ARG A 48 -5.96 5.92 -13.75
N ARG A 49 -4.78 6.52 -13.76
CA ARG A 49 -4.61 7.92 -13.39
C ARG A 49 -5.17 8.87 -14.44
N LYS A 50 -5.76 9.96 -13.98
CA LYS A 50 -6.28 11.06 -14.79
C LYS A 50 -5.59 12.36 -14.40
N ASP A 51 -5.95 12.91 -13.28
CA ASP A 51 -5.36 14.10 -12.68
C ASP A 51 -5.30 13.89 -11.17
N LEU A 52 -4.51 14.70 -10.49
CA LEU A 52 -4.27 14.54 -9.05
C LEU A 52 -5.57 14.57 -8.24
N ARG A 53 -6.44 15.52 -8.53
CA ARG A 53 -7.70 15.68 -7.79
C ARG A 53 -8.63 14.46 -7.96
N SER A 54 -8.80 14.01 -9.19
CA SER A 54 -9.63 12.83 -9.49
C SER A 54 -9.05 11.58 -8.87
N ASP A 55 -7.74 11.41 -8.93
CA ASP A 55 -7.05 10.25 -8.36
C ASP A 55 -7.24 10.20 -6.83
N ILE A 56 -7.07 11.34 -6.16
CA ILE A 56 -7.28 11.44 -4.71
C ILE A 56 -8.72 11.17 -4.33
N GLN A 57 -9.69 11.71 -5.07
CA GLN A 57 -11.10 11.45 -4.82
C GLN A 57 -11.44 9.95 -4.97
N ALA A 58 -10.90 9.30 -5.98
CA ALA A 58 -11.08 7.86 -6.17
C ALA A 58 -10.51 7.05 -5.02
N LEU A 59 -9.31 7.39 -4.56
CA LEU A 59 -8.70 6.71 -3.41
C LEU A 59 -9.47 6.98 -2.11
N GLN A 60 -9.98 8.17 -1.93
CA GLN A 60 -10.82 8.52 -0.79
C GLN A 60 -12.07 7.64 -0.75
N GLN A 61 -12.71 7.44 -1.87
CA GLN A 61 -13.90 6.58 -1.97
C GLN A 61 -13.54 5.12 -1.67
N ILE A 62 -12.45 4.61 -2.25
CA ILE A 62 -11.99 3.24 -2.00
C ILE A 62 -11.67 3.04 -0.52
N ALA A 63 -10.99 4.00 0.09
CA ALA A 63 -10.65 3.95 1.51
C ALA A 63 -11.89 3.92 2.39
N ALA A 64 -12.89 4.72 2.07
CA ALA A 64 -14.15 4.76 2.81
C ALA A 64 -14.94 3.45 2.66
N GLU A 65 -15.07 2.93 1.45
CA GLU A 65 -15.80 1.68 1.17
C GLU A 65 -15.16 0.46 1.84
N ASN A 66 -13.84 0.47 2.01
CA ASN A 66 -13.09 -0.63 2.62
C ASN A 66 -12.75 -0.40 4.10
N GLU A 67 -13.26 0.67 4.70
CA GLU A 67 -12.98 1.01 6.10
C GLU A 67 -11.48 1.06 6.41
N VAL A 68 -10.73 1.74 5.55
CA VAL A 68 -9.27 1.85 5.65
C VAL A 68 -8.90 2.86 6.73
N HIS A 69 -8.02 2.44 7.65
CA HIS A 69 -7.53 3.28 8.75
C HIS A 69 -6.03 3.59 8.65
N GLN A 70 -5.34 2.98 7.73
CA GLN A 70 -3.93 3.24 7.46
C GLN A 70 -3.61 2.98 5.99
N ILE A 71 -2.72 3.80 5.44
CA ILE A 71 -2.25 3.65 4.07
C ILE A 71 -0.75 3.39 4.10
N VAL A 72 -0.32 2.40 3.34
CA VAL A 72 1.10 2.07 3.11
C VAL A 72 1.41 2.40 1.65
N VAL A 73 2.39 3.25 1.43
CA VAL A 73 2.80 3.64 0.08
C VAL A 73 4.19 3.07 -0.21
N GLY A 74 4.31 2.32 -1.28
CA GLY A 74 5.59 1.79 -1.72
C GLY A 74 6.54 2.91 -2.12
N GLN A 75 7.78 2.83 -1.68
CA GLN A 75 8.81 3.84 -1.95
C GLN A 75 9.90 3.24 -2.82
N PRO A 76 9.98 3.59 -4.12
CA PRO A 76 10.97 3.02 -5.04
C PRO A 76 12.31 3.75 -4.92
N LEU A 77 13.05 3.44 -3.88
CA LEU A 77 14.39 3.99 -3.65
C LEU A 77 15.43 3.32 -4.57
N HIS A 78 16.55 4.02 -4.80
CA HIS A 78 17.73 3.38 -5.38
C HIS A 78 18.27 2.26 -4.47
N MET A 79 19.02 1.32 -5.03
CA MET A 79 19.63 0.24 -4.25
C MET A 79 20.53 0.75 -3.13
N SER A 80 21.09 1.95 -3.29
CA SER A 80 21.87 2.63 -2.25
C SER A 80 21.04 3.20 -1.09
N GLY A 81 19.69 3.18 -1.20
CA GLY A 81 18.79 3.81 -0.25
C GLY A 81 18.55 5.29 -0.50
N LYS A 82 19.18 5.87 -1.51
CA LYS A 82 18.98 7.28 -1.86
C LYS A 82 17.65 7.47 -2.59
N PRO A 83 17.01 8.65 -2.42
CA PRO A 83 15.80 8.96 -3.17
C PRO A 83 16.03 8.92 -4.68
N SER A 84 15.08 8.34 -5.41
CA SER A 84 15.03 8.36 -6.86
C SER A 84 14.08 9.45 -7.34
N SER A 85 14.09 9.76 -8.63
CA SER A 85 13.10 10.70 -9.20
C SER A 85 11.68 10.16 -9.00
N GLN A 86 11.49 8.86 -9.10
CA GLN A 86 10.19 8.22 -8.89
C GLN A 86 9.77 8.29 -7.42
N SER A 87 10.70 8.06 -6.48
CA SER A 87 10.37 8.15 -5.04
C SER A 87 9.98 9.58 -4.63
N GLU A 88 10.57 10.59 -5.26
CA GLU A 88 10.20 11.97 -5.01
C GLU A 88 8.78 12.29 -5.51
N LYS A 89 8.40 11.76 -6.67
CA LYS A 89 7.02 11.89 -7.20
C LYS A 89 6.02 11.20 -6.27
N VAL A 90 6.36 10.03 -5.79
CA VAL A 90 5.54 9.25 -4.85
C VAL A 90 5.36 10.02 -3.53
N ALA A 91 6.45 10.60 -3.01
CA ALA A 91 6.39 11.38 -1.78
C ALA A 91 5.46 12.60 -1.91
N ARG A 92 5.54 13.30 -3.04
CA ARG A 92 4.64 14.44 -3.30
C ARG A 92 3.18 14.01 -3.42
N PHE A 93 2.93 12.90 -4.08
CA PHE A 93 1.58 12.34 -4.17
C PHE A 93 1.03 11.96 -2.79
N ALA A 94 1.84 11.29 -1.98
CA ALA A 94 1.46 10.88 -0.63
C ALA A 94 1.15 12.08 0.27
N GLU A 95 1.89 13.17 0.13
CA GLU A 95 1.63 14.41 0.85
C GLU A 95 0.25 14.99 0.51
N GLU A 96 -0.08 15.07 -0.76
CA GLU A 96 -1.40 15.55 -1.20
C GLU A 96 -2.52 14.61 -0.76
N LEU A 97 -2.28 13.31 -0.81
CA LEU A 97 -3.23 12.30 -0.35
C LEU A 97 -3.49 12.45 1.16
N HIS A 98 -2.45 12.65 1.94
CA HIS A 98 -2.57 12.82 3.40
C HIS A 98 -3.39 14.06 3.76
N LYS A 99 -3.18 15.17 3.04
CA LYS A 99 -3.96 16.38 3.26
C LYS A 99 -5.46 16.16 3.03
N ALA A 100 -5.81 15.30 2.10
CA ALA A 100 -7.20 15.07 1.71
C ALA A 100 -7.92 14.03 2.58
N LEU A 101 -7.21 12.98 3.02
CA LEU A 101 -7.85 11.82 3.63
C LEU A 101 -7.81 11.78 5.15
N ASP A 102 -6.92 12.50 5.79
CA ASP A 102 -6.71 12.44 7.24
C ASP A 102 -6.52 11.01 7.77
N ILE A 103 -5.87 10.18 6.97
CA ILE A 103 -5.51 8.80 7.31
C ILE A 103 -3.99 8.72 7.42
N PRO A 104 -3.43 8.08 8.46
CA PRO A 104 -1.99 7.91 8.58
C PRO A 104 -1.38 7.22 7.36
N ILE A 105 -0.27 7.77 6.86
CA ILE A 105 0.45 7.21 5.72
C ILE A 105 1.85 6.79 6.19
N VAL A 106 2.23 5.57 5.84
CA VAL A 106 3.55 5.00 6.09
C VAL A 106 4.19 4.66 4.76
N PHE A 107 5.47 4.96 4.60
CA PHE A 107 6.23 4.53 3.43
C PHE A 107 6.86 3.17 3.68
N TRP A 108 6.80 2.32 2.67
CA TRP A 108 7.46 1.02 2.67
C TRP A 108 8.54 0.99 1.60
N ASP A 109 9.75 0.69 2.00
CA ASP A 109 10.89 0.57 1.09
C ASP A 109 10.71 -0.68 0.23
N GLU A 110 10.50 -0.50 -1.07
CA GLU A 110 10.26 -1.61 -2.02
C GLU A 110 11.47 -2.54 -2.14
N ARG A 111 12.66 -2.11 -1.72
CA ARG A 111 13.84 -2.99 -1.67
C ARG A 111 13.69 -4.11 -0.64
N LEU A 112 12.75 -3.97 0.30
CA LEU A 112 12.49 -4.95 1.36
C LEU A 112 11.51 -6.04 0.94
N THR A 113 11.17 -6.15 -0.35
CA THR A 113 10.33 -7.22 -0.87
C THR A 113 10.94 -8.58 -0.55
N SER A 114 10.22 -9.42 0.17
CA SER A 114 10.72 -10.71 0.60
C SER A 114 10.29 -11.84 -0.32
N VAL A 115 11.15 -12.84 -0.46
CA VAL A 115 10.83 -14.08 -1.16
C VAL A 115 9.64 -14.78 -0.52
N ALA A 116 9.51 -14.72 0.81
CA ALA A 116 8.38 -15.32 1.53
C ALA A 116 7.04 -14.70 1.15
N ALA A 117 6.97 -13.38 0.94
CA ALA A 117 5.74 -12.73 0.49
C ALA A 117 5.37 -13.16 -0.93
N GLU A 118 6.35 -13.25 -1.83
CA GLU A 118 6.13 -13.73 -3.20
C GLU A 118 5.65 -15.17 -3.22
N GLU A 119 6.24 -16.04 -2.40
CA GLU A 119 5.83 -17.44 -2.25
C GLU A 119 4.40 -17.54 -1.71
N HIS A 120 4.05 -16.72 -0.72
CA HIS A 120 2.71 -16.71 -0.15
C HIS A 120 1.67 -16.33 -1.21
N LEU A 121 1.95 -15.34 -2.03
CA LEU A 121 1.06 -14.94 -3.13
C LEU A 121 0.95 -16.03 -4.19
N ALA A 122 2.04 -16.73 -4.48
CA ALA A 122 2.04 -17.86 -5.40
C ALA A 122 1.17 -19.01 -4.89
N GLU A 123 1.22 -19.30 -3.59
CA GLU A 123 0.37 -20.32 -2.95
C GLU A 123 -1.12 -19.98 -3.04
N MET A 124 -1.45 -18.70 -3.06
CA MET A 124 -2.81 -18.23 -3.26
C MET A 124 -3.29 -18.34 -4.72
N GLY A 125 -2.50 -18.97 -5.59
CA GLY A 125 -2.83 -19.17 -7.01
C GLY A 125 -2.55 -17.95 -7.88
N LEU A 126 -1.83 -16.97 -7.36
CA LEU A 126 -1.48 -15.75 -8.09
C LEU A 126 -0.13 -15.95 -8.79
N ASN A 127 -0.17 -16.47 -9.99
CA ASN A 127 1.03 -16.63 -10.81
C ASN A 127 1.35 -15.33 -11.55
N TRP A 128 2.09 -14.46 -10.88
CA TRP A 128 2.42 -13.12 -11.38
C TRP A 128 3.26 -13.15 -12.67
N ARG A 129 4.03 -14.20 -12.89
CA ARG A 129 4.86 -14.35 -14.10
C ARG A 129 4.05 -14.49 -15.38
N LYS A 130 2.85 -15.04 -15.28
CA LYS A 130 1.94 -15.22 -16.42
C LYS A 130 0.98 -14.04 -16.63
N ARG A 131 0.89 -13.13 -15.65
CA ARG A 131 -0.11 -12.05 -15.65
C ARG A 131 0.52 -10.67 -15.66
N ARG A 132 1.38 -10.40 -16.65
CA ARG A 132 1.97 -9.06 -16.84
C ARG A 132 0.93 -7.94 -16.90
N GLN A 133 -0.32 -8.28 -17.21
CA GLN A 133 -1.43 -7.32 -17.26
C GLN A 133 -1.87 -6.84 -15.87
N HIS A 134 -1.38 -7.46 -14.78
CA HIS A 134 -1.76 -7.15 -13.41
C HIS A 134 -0.55 -6.83 -12.53
N VAL A 135 0.55 -6.38 -13.13
CA VAL A 135 1.81 -6.09 -12.41
C VAL A 135 1.57 -5.09 -11.27
N ASP A 136 0.78 -4.05 -11.50
CA ASP A 136 0.50 -3.02 -10.50
C ASP A 136 -0.28 -3.57 -9.30
N LYS A 137 -1.25 -4.44 -9.53
CA LYS A 137 -2.00 -5.11 -8.45
C LYS A 137 -1.10 -6.00 -7.62
N ILE A 138 -0.23 -6.76 -8.28
CA ILE A 138 0.69 -7.67 -7.63
C ILE A 138 1.70 -6.91 -6.80
N ALA A 139 2.25 -5.82 -7.33
CA ALA A 139 3.17 -4.96 -6.59
C ALA A 139 2.54 -4.43 -5.30
N ALA A 140 1.32 -3.91 -5.37
CA ALA A 140 0.60 -3.43 -4.19
C ALA A 140 0.35 -4.55 -3.17
N MET A 141 0.01 -5.76 -3.64
CA MET A 141 -0.18 -6.92 -2.77
C MET A 141 1.11 -7.33 -2.07
N ILE A 142 2.24 -7.32 -2.77
CA ILE A 142 3.55 -7.65 -2.20
C ILE A 142 3.94 -6.61 -1.14
N ILE A 143 3.78 -5.34 -1.43
CA ILE A 143 4.02 -4.25 -0.47
C ILE A 143 3.19 -4.48 0.79
N LEU A 144 1.90 -4.71 0.62
CA LEU A 144 0.99 -4.89 1.75
C LEU A 144 1.33 -6.15 2.56
N GLN A 145 1.55 -7.28 1.90
CA GLN A 145 1.84 -8.53 2.60
C GLN A 145 3.15 -8.42 3.39
N ASN A 146 4.19 -7.82 2.82
CA ASN A 146 5.44 -7.56 3.54
C ASN A 146 5.20 -6.68 4.77
N TYR A 147 4.43 -5.64 4.63
CA TYR A 147 4.09 -4.76 5.73
C TYR A 147 3.33 -5.49 6.84
N LEU A 148 2.32 -6.27 6.48
CA LEU A 148 1.52 -7.03 7.44
C LEU A 148 2.38 -8.05 8.19
N ASP A 149 3.27 -8.73 7.48
CA ASP A 149 4.15 -9.75 8.06
C ASP A 149 5.21 -9.15 8.98
N SER A 150 5.60 -7.89 8.76
CA SER A 150 6.60 -7.19 9.57
C SER A 150 6.05 -6.62 10.87
N ARG A 151 4.73 -6.62 11.05
CA ARG A 151 4.11 -5.97 12.20
C ARG A 151 4.43 -6.70 13.51
N PRO A 152 4.73 -5.95 14.60
CA PRO A 152 4.99 -6.56 15.91
C PRO A 152 3.78 -7.36 16.43
N GLY A 153 4.05 -8.48 17.09
CA GLY A 153 3.02 -9.32 17.69
C GLY A 153 2.39 -10.32 16.74
N ARG A 154 2.82 -10.36 15.49
CA ARG A 154 2.42 -11.40 14.56
C ARG A 154 3.31 -12.62 14.76
N THR A 155 2.77 -13.65 15.33
CA THR A 155 3.44 -14.96 15.39
C THR A 155 3.32 -15.62 14.04
N ALA A 156 4.44 -16.03 13.52
CA ALA A 156 4.50 -16.75 12.27
C ALA A 156 3.69 -18.07 12.36
#